data_30ea5343412aeea678e5cdc416cb2924
#
_entry.id   30ea5343412aeea678e5cdc416cb2924
#
_cell.length_a   1.000
_cell.length_b   1.000
_cell.length_c   1.000
_cell.angle_alpha   90.00
_cell.angle_beta   90.00
_cell.angle_gamma   90.00
#
_symmetry.space_group_name_H-M   'P 1'
#
loop_
_entity.id
_entity.type
_entity.pdbx_description
1 polymer ?
#
loop_
_entity_poly.entity_id
_entity_poly.type
_entity_poly.pdbx_seq_one_letter_code
_entity_poly.pdbx_strand_id
1 'polypeptide(L)'
;MLLDPQLENYCISQTTAPAILLEELEQKTRERRDHSHMISGYLQGRFLRMISRLKKPKRVLDIGTFTGYSALCLAEGLQTDGELITIEKDARFAQEIQSVLSASEYHFQIRLHIGSAVDFLKENSETAFDLVFIDADKQNYLNYYELVLPNMPKGGIILADNTLWKGKAAYPARDTKTRLIQTFNEVVRADTRVRVVLLPIRDGLSMIEKI
;
A
#
# COMPACT_ATOMS: atom_id res chain seq x y z
N MET A 1 -4.74 14.78 8.80
CA MET A 1 -5.78 13.77 8.91
C MET A 1 -7.07 14.40 8.40
N LEU A 2 -7.87 13.70 7.58
CA LEU A 2 -9.10 14.25 7.00
C LEU A 2 -10.32 14.00 7.89
N LEU A 3 -10.23 13.00 8.78
CA LEU A 3 -11.28 12.70 9.76
C LEU A 3 -11.01 13.41 11.09
N ASP A 4 -12.09 13.74 11.80
CA ASP A 4 -12.03 14.17 13.18
C ASP A 4 -11.36 13.08 14.04
N PRO A 5 -10.40 13.41 14.92
CA PRO A 5 -9.70 12.42 15.75
C PRO A 5 -10.61 11.56 16.63
N GLN A 6 -11.73 12.11 17.12
CA GLN A 6 -12.69 11.35 17.92
C GLN A 6 -13.42 10.31 17.07
N LEU A 7 -13.77 10.68 15.84
CA LEU A 7 -14.39 9.75 14.88
C LEU A 7 -13.42 8.63 14.47
N GLU A 8 -12.15 8.96 14.23
CA GLU A 8 -11.14 7.95 13.94
C GLU A 8 -10.93 6.99 15.10
N ASN A 9 -10.81 7.50 16.33
CA ASN A 9 -10.70 6.67 17.53
C ASN A 9 -11.92 5.77 17.74
N TYR A 10 -13.11 6.26 17.45
CA TYR A 10 -14.32 5.46 17.49
C TYR A 10 -14.26 4.32 16.46
N CYS A 11 -13.90 4.61 15.21
CA CYS A 11 -13.73 3.58 14.18
C CYS A 11 -12.70 2.52 14.58
N ILE A 12 -11.57 2.93 15.15
CA ILE A 12 -10.54 2.02 15.66
C ILE A 12 -11.12 1.12 16.76
N SER A 13 -11.85 1.69 17.73
CA SER A 13 -12.44 0.95 18.84
C SER A 13 -13.50 -0.06 18.40
N GLN A 14 -14.12 0.14 17.25
CA GLN A 14 -15.12 -0.75 16.66
C GLN A 14 -14.52 -1.73 15.63
N THR A 15 -13.21 -1.68 15.42
CA THR A 15 -12.51 -2.54 14.46
C THR A 15 -11.76 -3.64 15.18
N THR A 16 -11.85 -4.87 14.66
CA THR A 16 -11.15 -6.04 15.21
C THR A 16 -9.64 -5.80 15.29
N ALA A 17 -9.06 -6.08 16.46
CA ALA A 17 -7.62 -5.91 16.69
C ALA A 17 -6.75 -6.73 15.71
N PRO A 18 -5.59 -6.21 15.33
CA PRO A 18 -4.59 -6.96 14.57
C PRO A 18 -3.89 -8.01 15.44
N ALA A 19 -3.01 -8.81 14.84
CA ALA A 19 -2.11 -9.67 15.58
C ALA A 19 -1.15 -8.84 16.45
N ILE A 20 -0.69 -9.40 17.57
CA ILE A 20 0.21 -8.73 18.53
C ILE A 20 1.45 -8.15 17.84
N LEU A 21 2.05 -8.89 16.90
CA LEU A 21 3.21 -8.42 16.12
C LEU A 21 2.94 -7.07 15.42
N LEU A 22 1.74 -6.89 14.86
CA LEU A 22 1.37 -5.64 14.18
C LEU A 22 1.13 -4.49 15.17
N GLU A 23 0.54 -4.78 16.35
CA GLU A 23 0.37 -3.78 17.41
C GLU A 23 1.73 -3.29 17.93
N GLU A 24 2.64 -4.21 18.24
CA GLU A 24 4.00 -3.89 18.66
C GLU A 24 4.78 -3.11 17.60
N LEU A 25 4.65 -3.49 16.32
CA LEU A 25 5.30 -2.83 15.21
C LEU A 25 4.78 -1.39 15.05
N GLU A 26 3.46 -1.20 15.14
CA GLU A 26 2.86 0.13 15.07
C GLU A 26 3.32 0.99 16.24
N GLN A 27 3.29 0.47 17.47
CA GLN A 27 3.75 1.18 18.66
C GLN A 27 5.22 1.59 18.52
N LYS A 28 6.12 0.66 18.22
CA LYS A 28 7.56 0.93 18.03
C LYS A 28 7.81 1.96 16.93
N THR A 29 7.04 1.91 15.83
CA THR A 29 7.16 2.87 14.74
C THR A 29 6.70 4.27 15.16
N ARG A 30 5.62 4.38 15.96
CA ARG A 30 5.10 5.65 16.45
C ARG A 30 5.99 6.30 17.52
N GLU A 31 6.71 5.50 18.30
CA GLU A 31 7.69 5.99 19.31
C GLU A 31 8.94 6.60 18.66
N ARG A 32 9.22 6.26 17.39
CA ARG A 32 10.29 6.90 16.63
C ARG A 32 9.90 8.33 16.28
N ARG A 33 10.76 9.30 16.65
CA ARG A 33 10.51 10.71 16.33
C ARG A 33 10.51 10.99 14.83
N ASP A 34 11.33 10.24 14.06
CA ASP A 34 11.48 10.43 12.62
C ASP A 34 10.55 9.49 11.86
N HIS A 35 9.78 10.05 10.92
CA HIS A 35 8.94 9.32 9.96
C HIS A 35 7.77 8.49 10.54
N SER A 36 7.44 8.62 11.84
CA SER A 36 6.33 7.88 12.47
C SER A 36 4.97 8.02 11.78
N HIS A 37 4.77 9.12 11.05
CA HIS A 37 3.56 9.39 10.28
C HIS A 37 3.44 8.59 8.98
N MET A 38 4.51 7.89 8.56
CA MET A 38 4.54 7.12 7.30
C MET A 38 3.89 5.73 7.43
N ILE A 39 3.70 5.21 8.65
CA ILE A 39 3.04 3.91 8.82
C ILE A 39 1.57 3.97 8.39
N SER A 40 1.08 2.95 7.69
CA SER A 40 -0.32 2.84 7.27
C SER A 40 -1.30 2.94 8.46
N GLY A 41 -0.91 2.41 9.62
CA GLY A 41 -1.66 2.46 10.87
C GLY A 41 -2.84 1.50 10.92
N TYR A 42 -3.46 1.44 12.10
CA TYR A 42 -4.44 0.42 12.48
C TYR A 42 -5.59 0.26 11.47
N LEU A 43 -6.35 1.34 11.25
CA LEU A 43 -7.59 1.26 10.45
C LEU A 43 -7.31 0.90 8.99
N GLN A 44 -6.30 1.53 8.38
CA GLN A 44 -5.92 1.21 7.00
C GLN A 44 -5.33 -0.19 6.90
N GLY A 45 -4.49 -0.62 7.86
CA GLY A 45 -3.96 -1.98 7.88
C GLY A 45 -5.07 -3.05 7.94
N ARG A 46 -6.11 -2.82 8.76
CA ARG A 46 -7.26 -3.74 8.80
C ARG A 46 -8.07 -3.73 7.51
N PHE A 47 -8.15 -2.58 6.83
CA PHE A 47 -8.75 -2.49 5.51
C PHE A 47 -7.93 -3.27 4.46
N LEU A 48 -6.60 -3.07 4.41
CA LEU A 48 -5.70 -3.82 3.51
C LEU A 48 -5.85 -5.34 3.72
N ARG A 49 -5.84 -5.78 4.98
CA ARG A 49 -6.11 -7.17 5.33
C ARG A 49 -7.45 -7.66 4.79
N MET A 50 -8.52 -6.89 5.00
CA MET A 50 -9.86 -7.27 4.56
C MET A 50 -9.92 -7.45 3.04
N ILE A 51 -9.36 -6.51 2.28
CA ILE A 51 -9.27 -6.61 0.82
C ILE A 51 -8.47 -7.84 0.40
N SER A 52 -7.31 -8.07 1.02
CA SER A 52 -6.48 -9.25 0.72
C SER A 52 -7.24 -10.56 0.99
N ARG A 53 -7.93 -10.67 2.13
CA ARG A 53 -8.73 -11.87 2.44
C ARG A 53 -9.92 -12.10 1.52
N LEU A 54 -10.57 -11.04 1.06
CA LEU A 54 -11.67 -11.14 0.10
C LEU A 54 -11.15 -11.52 -1.30
N LYS A 55 -10.02 -10.94 -1.70
CA LYS A 55 -9.38 -11.19 -2.99
C LYS A 55 -8.72 -12.56 -3.04
N LYS A 56 -8.14 -13.05 -1.93
CA LYS A 56 -7.33 -14.28 -1.84
C LYS A 56 -6.26 -14.31 -2.94
N PRO A 57 -5.35 -13.33 -2.97
CA PRO A 57 -4.39 -13.20 -4.05
C PRO A 57 -3.36 -14.33 -4.00
N LYS A 58 -2.87 -14.72 -5.18
CA LYS A 58 -1.70 -15.59 -5.31
C LYS A 58 -0.41 -14.76 -5.33
N ARG A 59 -0.44 -13.58 -5.98
CA ARG A 59 0.71 -12.68 -6.03
C ARG A 59 0.33 -11.27 -5.59
N VAL A 60 1.05 -10.79 -4.59
CA VAL A 60 0.89 -9.43 -4.04
C VAL A 60 2.17 -8.64 -4.25
N LEU A 61 2.03 -7.38 -4.64
CA LEU A 61 3.11 -6.41 -4.69
C LEU A 61 2.82 -5.27 -3.71
N ASP A 62 3.79 -4.96 -2.84
CA ASP A 62 3.76 -3.84 -1.91
C ASP A 62 4.90 -2.89 -2.22
N ILE A 63 4.60 -1.69 -2.73
CA ILE A 63 5.59 -0.67 -3.12
C ILE A 63 5.69 0.40 -2.04
N GLY A 64 6.78 0.36 -1.27
CA GLY A 64 7.01 1.21 -0.11
C GLY A 64 6.84 0.44 1.20
N THR A 65 7.81 -0.44 1.51
CA THR A 65 7.77 -1.31 2.68
C THR A 65 7.83 -0.56 4.00
N PHE A 66 8.71 0.44 4.10
CA PHE A 66 9.04 1.19 5.31
C PHE A 66 9.38 0.28 6.50
N THR A 67 8.42 -0.09 7.35
CA THR A 67 8.64 -1.00 8.50
C THR A 67 8.07 -2.40 8.29
N GLY A 68 7.40 -2.66 7.15
CA GLY A 68 6.78 -3.95 6.83
C GLY A 68 5.32 -4.08 7.27
N TYR A 69 4.70 -3.04 7.81
CA TYR A 69 3.35 -3.10 8.36
C TYR A 69 2.30 -3.44 7.29
N SER A 70 2.32 -2.74 6.15
CA SER A 70 1.42 -3.00 5.01
C SER A 70 1.62 -4.42 4.45
N ALA A 71 2.88 -4.81 4.26
CA ALA A 71 3.23 -6.15 3.78
C ALA A 71 2.63 -7.25 4.66
N LEU A 72 2.75 -7.14 5.99
CA LEU A 72 2.18 -8.09 6.94
C LEU A 72 0.65 -8.11 6.86
N CYS A 73 0.00 -6.95 6.79
CA CYS A 73 -1.46 -6.86 6.66
C CYS A 73 -1.98 -7.51 5.36
N LEU A 74 -1.26 -7.33 4.26
CA LEU A 74 -1.60 -7.92 2.96
C LEU A 74 -1.35 -9.43 2.92
N ALA A 75 -0.30 -9.89 3.62
CA ALA A 75 0.03 -11.32 3.67
C ALA A 75 -1.04 -12.17 4.34
N GLU A 76 -1.83 -11.61 5.27
CA GLU A 76 -2.92 -12.31 5.96
C GLU A 76 -4.00 -12.89 5.02
N GLY A 77 -4.08 -12.43 3.77
CA GLY A 77 -5.05 -12.90 2.77
C GLY A 77 -4.47 -13.77 1.65
N LEU A 78 -3.14 -13.99 1.63
CA LEU A 78 -2.49 -14.82 0.63
C LEU A 78 -3.06 -16.23 0.56
N GLN A 79 -3.09 -16.80 -0.64
CA GLN A 79 -3.29 -18.25 -0.79
C GLN A 79 -2.12 -19.01 -0.16
N THR A 80 -2.31 -20.29 0.16
CA THR A 80 -1.29 -21.12 0.82
C THR A 80 0.02 -21.20 0.00
N ASP A 81 -0.09 -21.21 -1.34
CA ASP A 81 1.03 -21.20 -2.29
C ASP A 81 1.31 -19.80 -2.87
N GLY A 82 0.75 -18.76 -2.24
CA GLY A 82 0.92 -17.39 -2.67
C GLY A 82 2.22 -16.76 -2.19
N GLU A 83 2.61 -15.67 -2.85
CA GLU A 83 3.79 -14.87 -2.49
C GLU A 83 3.45 -13.38 -2.43
N LEU A 84 4.13 -12.67 -1.56
CA LEU A 84 4.13 -11.21 -1.48
C LEU A 84 5.55 -10.70 -1.69
N ILE A 85 5.71 -9.79 -2.65
CA ILE A 85 6.96 -9.05 -2.84
C ILE A 85 6.75 -7.65 -2.30
N THR A 86 7.58 -7.24 -1.33
CA THR A 86 7.59 -5.87 -0.80
C THR A 86 8.89 -5.18 -1.16
N ILE A 87 8.80 -3.92 -1.62
CA ILE A 87 9.95 -3.20 -2.16
C ILE A 87 10.25 -1.96 -1.32
N GLU A 88 11.47 -1.88 -0.81
CA GLU A 88 11.99 -0.73 -0.08
C GLU A 88 13.19 -0.12 -0.82
N LYS A 89 13.14 1.17 -1.05
CA LYS A 89 14.21 1.89 -1.75
C LYS A 89 15.40 2.18 -0.84
N ASP A 90 15.15 2.42 0.45
CA ASP A 90 16.16 2.83 1.40
C ASP A 90 16.79 1.61 2.10
N ALA A 91 17.99 1.24 1.66
CA ALA A 91 18.72 0.10 2.21
C ALA A 91 19.00 0.20 3.73
N ARG A 92 18.90 1.39 4.34
CA ARG A 92 19.09 1.56 5.78
C ARG A 92 18.04 0.83 6.60
N PHE A 93 16.86 0.62 6.05
CA PHE A 93 15.77 -0.11 6.72
C PHE A 93 15.83 -1.63 6.51
N ALA A 94 16.69 -2.14 5.62
CA ALA A 94 16.70 -3.54 5.20
C ALA A 94 16.76 -4.54 6.36
N GLN A 95 17.71 -4.35 7.30
CA GLN A 95 17.91 -5.29 8.42
C GLN A 95 16.71 -5.29 9.36
N GLU A 96 16.14 -4.12 9.63
CA GLU A 96 14.98 -3.99 10.50
C GLU A 96 13.74 -4.62 9.88
N ILE A 97 13.46 -4.31 8.61
CA ILE A 97 12.34 -4.90 7.86
C ILE A 97 12.49 -6.41 7.84
N GLN A 98 13.67 -6.92 7.51
CA GLN A 98 13.92 -8.37 7.47
C GLN A 98 13.65 -9.03 8.83
N SER A 99 14.07 -8.40 9.94
CA SER A 99 13.79 -8.88 11.28
C SER A 99 12.30 -8.98 11.59
N VAL A 100 11.54 -7.95 11.24
CA VAL A 100 10.08 -7.91 11.43
C VAL A 100 9.38 -8.97 10.59
N LEU A 101 9.72 -9.06 9.30
CA LEU A 101 9.12 -10.05 8.39
C LEU A 101 9.42 -11.48 8.83
N SER A 102 10.66 -11.75 9.30
CA SER A 102 11.07 -13.08 9.77
C SER A 102 10.35 -13.53 11.05
N ALA A 103 9.85 -12.59 11.86
CA ALA A 103 9.06 -12.89 13.05
C ALA A 103 7.59 -13.23 12.74
N SER A 104 7.17 -13.06 11.52
CA SER A 104 5.79 -13.31 11.07
C SER A 104 5.58 -14.80 10.72
N GLU A 105 4.36 -15.29 10.92
CA GLU A 105 3.92 -16.59 10.40
C GLU A 105 3.95 -16.67 8.87
N TYR A 106 3.94 -15.51 8.18
CA TYR A 106 3.97 -15.41 6.71
C TYR A 106 5.39 -15.29 6.13
N HIS A 107 6.44 -15.44 6.95
CA HIS A 107 7.82 -15.16 6.53
C HIS A 107 8.28 -15.97 5.29
N PHE A 108 7.78 -17.18 5.08
CA PHE A 108 8.10 -17.98 3.90
C PHE A 108 7.43 -17.50 2.61
N GLN A 109 6.35 -16.70 2.73
CA GLN A 109 5.59 -16.16 1.61
C GLN A 109 5.98 -14.71 1.27
N ILE A 110 6.76 -14.02 2.13
CA ILE A 110 7.12 -12.62 1.94
C ILE A 110 8.59 -12.52 1.49
N ARG A 111 8.80 -11.80 0.39
CA ARG A 111 10.14 -11.48 -0.13
C ARG A 111 10.37 -9.99 -0.08
N LEU A 112 11.42 -9.56 0.61
CA LEU A 112 11.90 -8.19 0.62
C LEU A 112 12.85 -7.95 -0.55
N HIS A 113 12.55 -6.96 -1.38
CA HIS A 113 13.46 -6.43 -2.39
C HIS A 113 13.94 -5.05 -1.95
N ILE A 114 15.26 -4.84 -1.92
CA ILE A 114 15.87 -3.53 -1.64
C ILE A 114 16.32 -2.91 -2.95
N GLY A 115 15.67 -1.81 -3.34
CA GLY A 115 15.99 -1.14 -4.60
C GLY A 115 14.86 -0.29 -5.16
N SER A 116 15.02 0.13 -6.40
CA SER A 116 14.02 0.91 -7.14
C SER A 116 12.87 0.01 -7.60
N ALA A 117 11.65 0.35 -7.21
CA ALA A 117 10.46 -0.39 -7.67
C ALA A 117 10.22 -0.25 -9.18
N VAL A 118 10.62 0.89 -9.79
CA VAL A 118 10.53 1.06 -11.25
C VAL A 118 11.45 0.09 -11.97
N ASP A 119 12.70 -0.07 -11.48
CA ASP A 119 13.66 -0.96 -12.12
C ASP A 119 13.26 -2.42 -11.91
N PHE A 120 12.84 -2.78 -10.69
CA PHE A 120 12.29 -4.10 -10.39
C PHE A 120 11.13 -4.47 -11.32
N LEU A 121 10.16 -3.57 -11.51
CA LEU A 121 9.01 -3.81 -12.39
C LEU A 121 9.38 -3.95 -13.86
N LYS A 122 10.39 -3.21 -14.33
CA LYS A 122 10.90 -3.36 -15.70
C LYS A 122 11.61 -4.68 -15.92
N GLU A 123 12.41 -5.12 -14.95
CA GLU A 123 13.11 -6.41 -14.98
C GLU A 123 12.16 -7.61 -14.87
N ASN A 124 11.02 -7.42 -14.20
CA ASN A 124 9.99 -8.41 -13.97
C ASN A 124 8.69 -8.12 -14.73
N SER A 125 8.80 -7.53 -15.92
CA SER A 125 7.67 -7.01 -16.70
C SER A 125 6.59 -8.04 -17.04
N GLU A 126 6.91 -9.33 -17.08
CA GLU A 126 5.95 -10.43 -17.35
C GLU A 126 5.22 -10.92 -16.08
N THR A 127 5.56 -10.39 -14.90
CA THR A 127 4.96 -10.85 -13.65
C THR A 127 3.55 -10.25 -13.47
N ALA A 128 2.57 -11.14 -13.34
CA ALA A 128 1.20 -10.76 -13.04
C ALA A 128 0.96 -10.70 -11.53
N PHE A 129 0.45 -9.57 -11.03
CA PHE A 129 0.04 -9.39 -9.63
C PHE A 129 -1.48 -9.32 -9.53
N ASP A 130 -2.06 -10.02 -8.55
CA ASP A 130 -3.50 -10.01 -8.28
C ASP A 130 -3.92 -8.81 -7.43
N LEU A 131 -3.02 -8.38 -6.54
CA LEU A 131 -3.21 -7.26 -5.61
C LEU A 131 -1.92 -6.47 -5.51
N VAL A 132 -2.02 -5.16 -5.68
CA VAL A 132 -0.89 -4.22 -5.58
C VAL A 132 -1.24 -3.12 -4.60
N PHE A 133 -0.31 -2.79 -3.71
CA PHE A 133 -0.39 -1.60 -2.86
C PHE A 133 0.74 -0.64 -3.23
N ILE A 134 0.39 0.64 -3.44
CA ILE A 134 1.31 1.70 -3.82
C ILE A 134 1.31 2.76 -2.72
N ASP A 135 2.37 2.80 -1.92
CA ASP A 135 2.62 3.85 -0.91
C ASP A 135 4.09 4.26 -0.89
N ALA A 136 4.57 4.77 -2.01
CA ALA A 136 5.96 5.19 -2.19
C ALA A 136 6.07 6.65 -2.66
N ASP A 137 7.11 7.00 -3.40
CA ASP A 137 7.34 8.33 -3.93
C ASP A 137 6.30 8.72 -4.99
N LYS A 138 5.63 9.84 -4.76
CA LYS A 138 4.47 10.29 -5.54
C LYS A 138 4.77 10.63 -7.00
N GLN A 139 6.04 10.93 -7.31
CA GLN A 139 6.48 11.20 -8.69
C GLN A 139 6.47 9.94 -9.59
N ASN A 140 6.47 8.75 -9.01
CA ASN A 140 6.45 7.49 -9.75
C ASN A 140 5.10 6.77 -9.72
N TYR A 141 4.04 7.33 -9.14
CA TYR A 141 2.72 6.67 -9.06
C TYR A 141 2.17 6.25 -10.42
N LEU A 142 2.25 7.13 -11.42
CA LEU A 142 1.85 6.79 -12.79
C LEU A 142 2.76 5.72 -13.40
N ASN A 143 4.07 5.78 -13.15
CA ASN A 143 5.00 4.77 -13.64
C ASN A 143 4.69 3.39 -13.04
N TYR A 144 4.42 3.31 -11.72
CA TYR A 144 4.02 2.06 -11.08
C TYR A 144 2.72 1.50 -11.68
N TYR A 145 1.72 2.37 -11.84
CA TYR A 145 0.43 2.00 -12.42
C TYR A 145 0.58 1.44 -13.84
N GLU A 146 1.31 2.14 -14.73
CA GLU A 146 1.49 1.74 -16.13
C GLU A 146 2.38 0.49 -16.28
N LEU A 147 3.31 0.25 -15.36
CA LEU A 147 4.14 -0.95 -15.37
C LEU A 147 3.39 -2.20 -14.86
N VAL A 148 2.48 -2.03 -13.92
CA VAL A 148 1.74 -3.14 -13.31
C VAL A 148 0.50 -3.53 -14.11
N LEU A 149 -0.29 -2.54 -14.54
CA LEU A 149 -1.63 -2.77 -15.08
C LEU A 149 -1.67 -3.70 -16.32
N PRO A 150 -0.74 -3.64 -17.29
CA PRO A 150 -0.83 -4.47 -18.49
C PRO A 150 -0.93 -5.96 -18.21
N ASN A 151 -0.15 -6.47 -17.25
CA ASN A 151 -0.06 -7.89 -16.92
C ASN A 151 -0.97 -8.32 -15.77
N MET A 152 -1.63 -7.39 -15.12
CA MET A 152 -2.58 -7.70 -14.06
C MET A 152 -3.77 -8.50 -14.61
N PRO A 153 -4.25 -9.55 -13.95
CA PRO A 153 -5.45 -10.28 -14.39
C PRO A 153 -6.71 -9.43 -14.23
N LYS A 154 -7.76 -9.75 -14.99
CA LYS A 154 -9.09 -9.16 -14.78
C LYS A 154 -9.57 -9.41 -13.34
N GLY A 155 -10.17 -8.39 -12.73
CA GLY A 155 -10.50 -8.37 -11.31
C GLY A 155 -9.29 -8.20 -10.39
N GLY A 156 -8.09 -7.96 -10.93
CA GLY A 156 -6.93 -7.53 -10.16
C GLY A 156 -7.16 -6.16 -9.53
N ILE A 157 -6.58 -5.92 -8.35
CA ILE A 157 -6.82 -4.70 -7.57
C ILE A 157 -5.52 -3.96 -7.33
N ILE A 158 -5.51 -2.65 -7.61
CA ILE A 158 -4.46 -1.74 -7.16
C ILE A 158 -5.06 -0.84 -6.07
N LEU A 159 -4.38 -0.75 -4.93
CA LEU A 159 -4.66 0.18 -3.85
C LEU A 159 -3.55 1.24 -3.85
N ALA A 160 -3.90 2.52 -4.06
CA ALA A 160 -2.93 3.61 -4.04
C ALA A 160 -3.22 4.56 -2.88
N ASP A 161 -2.25 4.74 -1.98
CA ASP A 161 -2.39 5.57 -0.78
C ASP A 161 -2.10 7.05 -1.05
N ASN A 162 -2.55 7.91 -0.14
CA ASN A 162 -2.36 9.37 -0.13
C ASN A 162 -2.91 10.09 -1.40
N THR A 163 -3.94 9.56 -2.00
CA THR A 163 -4.52 10.11 -3.23
C THR A 163 -5.40 11.36 -3.01
N LEU A 164 -5.65 11.75 -1.75
CA LEU A 164 -6.21 13.07 -1.38
C LEU A 164 -5.15 14.09 -0.99
N TRP A 165 -3.92 13.65 -0.69
CA TRP A 165 -2.76 14.49 -0.42
C TRP A 165 -3.04 15.61 0.59
N LYS A 166 -3.41 15.24 1.83
CA LYS A 166 -3.81 16.16 2.91
C LYS A 166 -5.00 17.06 2.51
N GLY A 167 -5.90 16.50 1.69
CA GLY A 167 -7.05 17.24 1.14
C GLY A 167 -6.70 18.19 -0.01
N LYS A 168 -5.42 18.41 -0.31
CA LYS A 168 -4.98 19.38 -1.34
C LYS A 168 -5.41 18.98 -2.77
N ALA A 169 -5.59 17.67 -3.02
CA ALA A 169 -6.01 17.19 -4.33
C ALA A 169 -7.40 17.73 -4.76
N ALA A 170 -8.24 18.16 -3.82
CA ALA A 170 -9.55 18.74 -4.09
C ALA A 170 -9.52 20.21 -4.54
N TYR A 171 -8.35 20.86 -4.51
CA TYR A 171 -8.19 22.28 -4.81
C TYR A 171 -7.14 22.50 -5.91
N PRO A 172 -7.11 23.69 -6.57
CA PRO A 172 -6.07 23.99 -7.55
C PRO A 172 -4.65 23.76 -7.00
N ALA A 173 -3.83 23.00 -7.74
CA ALA A 173 -2.49 22.62 -7.31
C ALA A 173 -1.59 23.84 -7.13
N ARG A 174 -1.01 23.99 -5.95
CA ARG A 174 -0.03 25.03 -5.59
C ARG A 174 1.41 24.51 -5.45
N ASP A 175 1.58 23.20 -5.51
CA ASP A 175 2.89 22.55 -5.45
C ASP A 175 2.96 21.34 -6.40
N THR A 176 4.18 20.94 -6.75
CA THR A 176 4.43 19.84 -7.70
C THR A 176 3.82 18.52 -7.25
N LYS A 177 3.92 18.18 -5.96
CA LYS A 177 3.40 16.90 -5.45
C LYS A 177 1.88 16.83 -5.53
N THR A 178 1.19 17.92 -5.22
CA THR A 178 -0.28 18.02 -5.40
C THR A 178 -0.66 17.80 -6.86
N ARG A 179 0.06 18.42 -7.79
CA ARG A 179 -0.18 18.24 -9.24
C ARG A 179 0.03 16.81 -9.68
N LEU A 180 1.09 16.16 -9.22
CA LEU A 180 1.36 14.75 -9.54
C LEU A 180 0.23 13.83 -9.10
N ILE A 181 -0.30 14.02 -7.88
CA ILE A 181 -1.43 13.24 -7.38
C ILE A 181 -2.71 13.55 -8.15
N GLN A 182 -2.99 14.81 -8.48
CA GLN A 182 -4.14 15.15 -9.33
C GLN A 182 -4.05 14.49 -10.69
N THR A 183 -2.88 14.57 -11.35
CA THR A 183 -2.64 13.90 -12.64
C THR A 183 -2.85 12.40 -12.54
N PHE A 184 -2.32 11.74 -11.50
CA PHE A 184 -2.57 10.32 -11.25
C PHE A 184 -4.07 10.01 -11.15
N ASN A 185 -4.80 10.74 -10.31
CA ASN A 185 -6.24 10.55 -10.12
C ASN A 185 -7.02 10.74 -11.43
N GLU A 186 -6.68 11.76 -12.22
CA GLU A 186 -7.33 12.07 -13.50
C GLU A 186 -7.07 10.98 -14.55
N VAL A 187 -5.82 10.53 -14.68
CA VAL A 187 -5.42 9.46 -15.61
C VAL A 187 -6.16 8.16 -15.26
N VAL A 188 -6.11 7.74 -14.00
CA VAL A 188 -6.77 6.50 -13.56
C VAL A 188 -8.28 6.58 -13.76
N ARG A 189 -8.91 7.72 -13.45
CA ARG A 189 -10.35 7.91 -13.67
C ARG A 189 -10.75 7.85 -15.14
N ALA A 190 -9.89 8.31 -16.03
CA ALA A 190 -10.15 8.33 -17.47
C ALA A 190 -9.81 7.00 -18.17
N ASP A 191 -9.07 6.11 -17.52
CA ASP A 191 -8.64 4.84 -18.09
C ASP A 191 -9.80 3.85 -18.22
N THR A 192 -10.09 3.44 -19.44
CA THR A 192 -11.18 2.50 -19.75
C THR A 192 -10.87 1.05 -19.36
N ARG A 193 -9.61 0.75 -19.02
CA ARG A 193 -9.17 -0.60 -18.60
C ARG A 193 -9.51 -0.91 -17.14
N VAL A 194 -9.98 0.10 -16.38
CA VAL A 194 -10.20 -0.04 -14.94
C VAL A 194 -11.51 0.58 -14.47
N ARG A 195 -11.90 0.23 -13.23
CA ARG A 195 -12.89 0.94 -12.43
C ARG A 195 -12.20 1.46 -11.17
N VAL A 196 -12.49 2.69 -10.76
CA VAL A 196 -11.85 3.31 -9.60
C VAL A 196 -12.87 3.87 -8.62
N VAL A 197 -12.59 3.69 -7.32
CA VAL A 197 -13.25 4.38 -6.22
C VAL A 197 -12.18 5.01 -5.35
N LEU A 198 -12.26 6.32 -5.11
CA LEU A 198 -11.40 7.03 -4.18
C LEU A 198 -12.12 7.14 -2.84
N LEU A 199 -11.56 6.48 -1.83
CA LEU A 199 -12.10 6.39 -0.47
C LEU A 199 -11.40 7.41 0.44
N PRO A 200 -12.13 8.15 1.31
CA PRO A 200 -11.55 9.11 2.24
C PRO A 200 -11.00 8.43 3.52
N ILE A 201 -10.25 7.34 3.33
CA ILE A 201 -9.54 6.64 4.41
C ILE A 201 -8.20 7.33 4.59
N ARG A 202 -7.88 7.81 5.80
CA ARG A 202 -6.66 8.56 6.13
C ARG A 202 -6.41 9.74 5.17
N ASP A 203 -5.42 9.62 4.31
CA ASP A 203 -5.03 10.64 3.31
C ASP A 203 -5.56 10.31 1.89
N GLY A 204 -6.60 9.48 1.82
CA GLY A 204 -7.23 9.02 0.60
C GLY A 204 -6.61 7.74 0.05
N LEU A 205 -7.46 6.76 -0.18
CA LEU A 205 -7.10 5.46 -0.76
C LEU A 205 -7.88 5.24 -2.05
N SER A 206 -7.19 5.20 -3.18
CA SER A 206 -7.82 4.82 -4.45
C SER A 206 -7.81 3.30 -4.60
N MET A 207 -8.99 2.72 -4.74
CA MET A 207 -9.18 1.32 -5.07
C MET A 207 -9.50 1.19 -6.55
N ILE A 208 -8.64 0.50 -7.30
CA ILE A 208 -8.65 0.43 -8.76
C ILE A 208 -8.75 -1.04 -9.16
N GLU A 209 -9.82 -1.40 -9.85
CA GLU A 209 -10.05 -2.77 -10.35
C GLU A 209 -9.80 -2.84 -11.85
N LYS A 210 -9.02 -3.82 -12.32
CA LYS A 210 -8.85 -4.12 -13.74
C LYS A 210 -10.06 -4.89 -14.29
N ILE A 211 -10.65 -4.43 -15.39
CA ILE A 211 -11.83 -5.01 -16.05
C ILE A 211 -11.49 -5.79 -17.32
#